data_ecdda7f1d308726fabe70ff6b4bd83cc
#
_entry.id   ecdda7f1d308726fabe70ff6b4bd83cc
#
_cell.length_a   1.000
_cell.length_b   1.000
_cell.length_c   1.000
_cell.angle_alpha   90.00
_cell.angle_beta   90.00
_cell.angle_gamma   90.00
#
_symmetry.space_group_name_H-M   'P 1'
#
loop_
_entity.id
_entity.type
_entity.pdbx_description
1 polymer ?
#
loop_
_entity_poly.entity_id
_entity_poly.type
_entity_poly.pdbx_seq_one_letter_code
_entity_poly.pdbx_strand_id
1 'polypeptide(L)'
;FDELAMQLTQQAPTLSLPTSQLPLSSSTPIPTSTPIASFTPIATSIPPTATPIPIPCNAAKYLADVTIPDWSTVYAGEAFVKTWQVKNVGTCSWTKDYHIYFADGKKLDAPTSVAFPKVVNPGETVELSVPMVAPSDKGSFTGSWMLEAANGVRFGVGYTYNVPLTVNIKVENMPAPKDPHTRYDLVKEMCSASWRTNAGDIGC
;
A
#
# COMPACT_ATOMS: atom_id res chain seq x y z
N PHE A 1 11.18 -3.11 47.81
CA PHE A 1 9.92 -3.52 48.45
C PHE A 1 9.10 -4.21 47.44
N ASP A 2 9.10 -5.45 47.52
CA ASP A 2 8.36 -6.68 47.83
C ASP A 2 7.63 -7.14 46.57
N GLU A 3 8.10 -8.16 45.95
CA GLU A 3 7.94 -9.61 46.12
C GLU A 3 6.51 -10.05 46.48
N LEU A 4 5.83 -10.69 45.53
CA LEU A 4 4.83 -11.73 45.80
C LEU A 4 4.67 -12.64 44.57
N ALA A 5 5.41 -13.75 44.63
CA ALA A 5 5.22 -14.93 43.80
C ALA A 5 3.96 -15.63 44.28
N MET A 6 3.00 -15.89 43.39
CA MET A 6 1.92 -16.86 43.65
C MET A 6 2.13 -18.10 42.78
N GLN A 7 2.57 -19.16 43.45
CA GLN A 7 2.53 -20.53 42.95
C GLN A 7 1.10 -21.01 42.94
N LEU A 8 0.57 -21.45 41.80
CA LEU A 8 -0.61 -22.30 41.72
C LEU A 8 -0.13 -23.74 41.53
N THR A 9 -0.23 -24.50 42.62
CA THR A 9 -0.11 -25.96 42.63
C THR A 9 -1.40 -26.56 42.07
N GLN A 10 -1.30 -27.19 40.89
CA GLN A 10 -2.39 -27.99 40.34
C GLN A 10 -2.35 -29.41 40.94
N GLN A 11 -3.33 -29.70 41.75
CA GLN A 11 -3.63 -31.04 42.29
C GLN A 11 -4.50 -31.78 41.27
N ALA A 12 -4.01 -32.89 40.74
CA ALA A 12 -4.79 -33.82 39.91
C ALA A 12 -5.61 -34.76 40.78
N PRO A 13 -6.90 -35.02 40.49
CA PRO A 13 -7.68 -36.01 41.19
C PRO A 13 -7.37 -37.42 40.66
N THR A 14 -6.96 -38.31 41.57
CA THR A 14 -6.86 -39.76 41.35
C THR A 14 -8.23 -40.38 41.33
N LEU A 15 -8.64 -40.92 40.19
CA LEU A 15 -9.85 -41.74 40.07
C LEU A 15 -9.51 -43.21 40.33
N SER A 16 -10.04 -43.77 41.41
CA SER A 16 -9.99 -45.19 41.76
C SER A 16 -10.99 -45.95 40.90
N LEU A 17 -10.54 -46.99 40.20
CA LEU A 17 -11.40 -47.95 39.48
C LEU A 17 -11.86 -49.05 40.43
N PRO A 18 -13.15 -49.41 40.42
CA PRO A 18 -13.62 -50.63 41.09
C PRO A 18 -13.35 -51.88 40.26
N THR A 19 -12.70 -52.85 40.87
CA THR A 19 -12.49 -54.18 40.32
C THR A 19 -13.81 -54.96 40.37
N SER A 20 -14.42 -55.19 39.21
CA SER A 20 -15.55 -56.12 39.07
C SER A 20 -15.07 -57.43 38.44
N GLN A 21 -15.17 -58.51 39.16
CA GLN A 21 -14.92 -59.87 38.68
C GLN A 21 -16.03 -60.30 37.73
N LEU A 22 -15.69 -60.85 36.60
CA LEU A 22 -16.59 -61.46 35.63
C LEU A 22 -16.70 -62.97 35.85
N PRO A 23 -17.87 -63.56 35.71
CA PRO A 23 -18.01 -65.01 35.68
C PRO A 23 -17.58 -65.55 34.28
N LEU A 24 -16.90 -66.73 34.33
CA LEU A 24 -16.63 -67.54 33.18
C LEU A 24 -17.91 -68.02 32.52
N SER A 25 -18.07 -67.76 31.24
CA SER A 25 -19.10 -68.36 30.42
C SER A 25 -18.53 -68.91 29.12
N SER A 26 -18.69 -70.18 29.02
CA SER A 26 -18.85 -71.08 27.85
C SER A 26 -18.49 -70.59 26.48
N SER A 27 -17.56 -71.31 25.84
CA SER A 27 -17.12 -71.14 24.44
C SER A 27 -18.18 -71.53 23.44
N THR A 28 -18.65 -70.54 22.71
CA THR A 28 -19.41 -70.72 21.47
C THR A 28 -18.47 -70.79 20.25
N PRO A 29 -18.70 -71.66 19.25
CA PRO A 29 -17.80 -71.78 18.10
C PRO A 29 -17.80 -70.48 17.26
N ILE A 30 -16.60 -70.07 16.89
CA ILE A 30 -16.33 -68.92 16.06
C ILE A 30 -16.88 -69.15 14.65
N PRO A 31 -17.70 -68.29 14.04
CA PRO A 31 -18.06 -68.38 12.64
C PRO A 31 -16.84 -68.05 11.77
N THR A 32 -16.59 -68.87 10.78
CA THR A 32 -15.56 -68.74 9.75
C THR A 32 -15.59 -67.39 9.11
N SER A 33 -14.49 -66.64 9.15
CA SER A 33 -14.33 -65.31 8.59
C SER A 33 -14.51 -65.35 7.05
N THR A 34 -15.50 -64.66 6.55
CA THR A 34 -15.65 -64.30 5.15
C THR A 34 -14.46 -63.45 4.70
N PRO A 35 -13.85 -63.65 3.50
CA PRO A 35 -12.74 -62.81 3.07
C PRO A 35 -13.21 -61.35 2.89
N ILE A 36 -12.52 -60.49 3.60
CA ILE A 36 -12.72 -59.05 3.47
C ILE A 36 -12.31 -58.65 2.04
N ALA A 37 -13.22 -58.03 1.31
CA ALA A 37 -12.95 -57.45 0.00
C ALA A 37 -11.74 -56.50 0.13
N SER A 38 -10.68 -56.77 -0.61
CA SER A 38 -9.50 -55.90 -0.74
C SER A 38 -9.92 -54.59 -1.42
N PHE A 39 -9.87 -53.50 -0.68
CA PHE A 39 -10.09 -52.19 -1.28
C PHE A 39 -8.89 -51.82 -2.14
N THR A 40 -9.09 -51.76 -3.43
CA THR A 40 -8.12 -51.20 -4.39
C THR A 40 -7.88 -49.71 -3.99
N PRO A 41 -6.65 -49.26 -3.75
CA PRO A 41 -6.41 -47.84 -3.45
C PRO A 41 -6.86 -47.01 -4.65
N ILE A 42 -7.81 -46.10 -4.42
CA ILE A 42 -8.18 -45.08 -5.40
C ILE A 42 -6.95 -44.17 -5.55
N ALA A 43 -6.40 -44.14 -6.76
CA ALA A 43 -5.33 -43.21 -7.10
C ALA A 43 -5.84 -41.77 -6.91
N THR A 44 -5.42 -41.13 -5.83
CA THR A 44 -5.67 -39.71 -5.61
C THR A 44 -4.87 -38.93 -6.64
N SER A 45 -5.52 -38.39 -7.67
CA SER A 45 -4.90 -37.48 -8.62
C SER A 45 -4.49 -36.21 -7.87
N ILE A 46 -3.19 -36.05 -7.63
CA ILE A 46 -2.64 -34.80 -7.12
C ILE A 46 -2.86 -33.75 -8.23
N PRO A 47 -3.60 -32.64 -7.98
CA PRO A 47 -3.74 -31.59 -8.98
C PRO A 47 -2.34 -31.06 -9.34
N PRO A 48 -2.08 -30.72 -10.62
CA PRO A 48 -0.78 -30.23 -11.04
C PRO A 48 -0.43 -28.98 -10.21
N THR A 49 0.71 -29.05 -9.54
CA THR A 49 1.28 -27.89 -8.82
C THR A 49 1.51 -26.81 -9.86
N ALA A 50 0.84 -25.68 -9.71
CA ALA A 50 1.01 -24.53 -10.60
C ALA A 50 2.50 -24.14 -10.62
N THR A 51 3.13 -24.16 -11.77
CA THR A 51 4.52 -23.70 -11.95
C THR A 51 4.57 -22.24 -11.55
N PRO A 52 5.45 -21.84 -10.62
CA PRO A 52 5.57 -20.44 -10.20
C PRO A 52 5.96 -19.58 -11.41
N ILE A 53 5.19 -18.51 -11.67
CA ILE A 53 5.54 -17.53 -12.69
C ILE A 53 6.85 -16.86 -12.28
N PRO A 54 7.89 -16.83 -13.12
CA PRO A 54 9.15 -16.21 -12.78
C PRO A 54 8.96 -14.73 -12.51
N ILE A 55 9.48 -14.25 -11.38
CA ILE A 55 9.43 -12.82 -11.02
C ILE A 55 10.39 -12.06 -11.94
N PRO A 56 9.94 -11.02 -12.67
CA PRO A 56 10.79 -10.28 -13.58
C PRO A 56 11.82 -9.41 -12.83
N CYS A 57 12.83 -8.93 -13.55
CA CYS A 57 13.84 -8.00 -13.02
C CYS A 57 13.16 -6.73 -12.46
N ASN A 58 12.28 -6.11 -13.22
CA ASN A 58 11.56 -4.89 -12.86
C ASN A 58 10.11 -5.23 -12.52
N ALA A 59 9.76 -5.16 -11.25
CA ALA A 59 8.43 -5.43 -10.75
C ALA A 59 8.15 -4.58 -9.51
N ALA A 60 7.09 -3.79 -9.55
CA ALA A 60 6.68 -2.92 -8.46
C ALA A 60 5.36 -3.38 -7.84
N LYS A 61 5.22 -3.16 -6.55
CA LYS A 61 3.96 -3.28 -5.83
C LYS A 61 3.58 -1.92 -5.25
N TYR A 62 2.40 -1.43 -5.58
CA TYR A 62 1.81 -0.27 -4.92
C TYR A 62 1.48 -0.61 -3.46
N LEU A 63 1.79 0.30 -2.54
CA LEU A 63 1.49 0.16 -1.13
C LEU A 63 0.46 1.18 -0.66
N ALA A 64 0.68 2.46 -0.94
CA ALA A 64 -0.20 3.54 -0.49
C ALA A 64 0.01 4.84 -1.28
N ASP A 65 -0.99 5.69 -1.20
CA ASP A 65 -0.88 7.12 -1.43
C ASP A 65 -0.42 7.77 -0.11
N VAL A 66 0.80 8.29 -0.08
CA VAL A 66 1.35 8.99 1.10
C VAL A 66 0.74 10.38 1.20
N THR A 67 0.58 11.05 0.05
CA THR A 67 -0.09 12.34 -0.06
C THR A 67 -1.17 12.27 -1.13
N ILE A 68 -2.15 13.15 -1.05
CA ILE A 68 -3.23 13.26 -2.03
C ILE A 68 -3.86 11.89 -2.34
N PRO A 69 -4.57 11.27 -1.38
CA PRO A 69 -5.37 10.07 -1.65
C PRO A 69 -6.32 10.28 -2.83
N ASP A 70 -6.71 9.19 -3.50
CA ASP A 70 -7.62 9.26 -4.63
C ASP A 70 -8.88 10.08 -4.31
N TRP A 71 -9.25 10.94 -5.25
CA TRP A 71 -10.40 11.86 -5.17
C TRP A 71 -10.28 12.96 -4.11
N SER A 72 -9.07 13.24 -3.63
CA SER A 72 -8.82 14.42 -2.80
C SER A 72 -9.27 15.69 -3.50
N THR A 73 -9.86 16.59 -2.73
CA THR A 73 -10.19 17.93 -3.22
C THR A 73 -8.95 18.81 -3.12
N VAL A 74 -8.60 19.45 -4.22
CA VAL A 74 -7.57 20.50 -4.32
C VAL A 74 -8.21 21.75 -4.94
N TYR A 75 -7.62 22.94 -4.71
CA TYR A 75 -8.18 24.16 -5.25
C TYR A 75 -7.56 24.50 -6.62
N ALA A 76 -8.33 25.19 -7.44
CA ALA A 76 -7.89 25.66 -8.76
C ALA A 76 -6.55 26.42 -8.66
N GLY A 77 -5.56 26.01 -9.44
CA GLY A 77 -4.22 26.60 -9.43
C GLY A 77 -3.35 26.22 -8.22
N GLU A 78 -3.83 25.40 -7.29
CA GLU A 78 -3.06 24.96 -6.12
C GLU A 78 -1.89 24.08 -6.53
N ALA A 79 -0.69 24.39 -5.99
CA ALA A 79 0.48 23.55 -6.12
C ALA A 79 0.46 22.46 -5.01
N PHE A 80 0.69 21.23 -5.39
CA PHE A 80 0.73 20.10 -4.47
C PHE A 80 1.80 19.08 -4.87
N VAL A 81 2.13 18.17 -3.98
CA VAL A 81 3.04 17.06 -4.27
C VAL A 81 2.28 15.76 -4.11
N LYS A 82 2.18 14.98 -5.18
CA LYS A 82 1.69 13.60 -5.13
C LYS A 82 2.85 12.68 -4.79
N THR A 83 2.67 11.87 -3.75
CA THR A 83 3.66 10.88 -3.31
C THR A 83 3.01 9.50 -3.23
N TRP A 84 3.58 8.54 -3.96
CA TRP A 84 3.21 7.13 -3.86
C TRP A 84 4.30 6.37 -3.11
N GLN A 85 3.89 5.42 -2.27
CA GLN A 85 4.78 4.45 -1.68
C GLN A 85 4.71 3.15 -2.49
N VAL A 86 5.86 2.71 -2.99
CA VAL A 86 5.98 1.49 -3.78
C VAL A 86 7.08 0.59 -3.23
N LYS A 87 6.91 -0.73 -3.40
CA LYS A 87 7.88 -1.74 -3.02
C LYS A 87 8.50 -2.37 -4.26
N ASN A 88 9.80 -2.56 -4.26
CA ASN A 88 10.49 -3.37 -5.25
C ASN A 88 10.21 -4.85 -4.96
N VAL A 89 9.41 -5.48 -5.80
CA VAL A 89 9.12 -6.92 -5.73
C VAL A 89 9.77 -7.70 -6.86
N GLY A 90 10.63 -7.02 -7.66
CA GLY A 90 11.45 -7.61 -8.69
C GLY A 90 12.74 -8.25 -8.16
N THR A 91 13.58 -8.71 -9.09
CA THR A 91 14.85 -9.36 -8.75
C THR A 91 16.07 -8.43 -8.93
N CYS A 92 15.89 -7.26 -9.55
CA CYS A 92 16.94 -6.27 -9.78
C CYS A 92 16.79 -5.06 -8.86
N SER A 93 17.93 -4.45 -8.47
CA SER A 93 17.94 -3.17 -7.76
C SER A 93 17.60 -2.03 -8.71
N TRP A 94 16.74 -1.12 -8.26
CA TRP A 94 16.45 0.12 -8.97
C TRP A 94 17.48 1.17 -8.58
N THR A 95 18.20 1.70 -9.54
CA THR A 95 19.21 2.76 -9.32
C THR A 95 18.59 4.15 -9.35
N LYS A 96 19.38 5.19 -9.09
CA LYS A 96 18.95 6.59 -9.23
C LYS A 96 18.66 7.01 -10.67
N ASP A 97 19.07 6.19 -11.66
CA ASP A 97 18.79 6.41 -13.08
C ASP A 97 17.41 5.85 -13.49
N TYR A 98 16.69 5.25 -12.56
CA TYR A 98 15.27 4.92 -12.74
C TYR A 98 14.43 6.19 -12.58
N HIS A 99 13.32 6.24 -13.29
CA HIS A 99 12.43 7.38 -13.27
C HIS A 99 10.98 6.95 -13.07
N ILE A 100 10.20 7.82 -12.42
CA ILE A 100 8.75 7.82 -12.59
C ILE A 100 8.43 8.82 -13.69
N TYR A 101 7.64 8.44 -14.70
CA TYR A 101 7.34 9.28 -15.84
C TYR A 101 5.84 9.34 -16.12
N PHE A 102 5.41 10.46 -16.70
CA PHE A 102 4.04 10.66 -17.11
C PHE A 102 3.70 9.78 -18.32
N ALA A 103 2.67 8.92 -18.18
CA ALA A 103 2.31 7.96 -19.20
C ALA A 103 1.07 8.40 -19.98
N ASP A 104 0.03 8.89 -19.31
CA ASP A 104 -1.25 9.23 -19.96
C ASP A 104 -2.15 10.10 -19.07
N GLY A 105 -3.18 10.70 -19.67
CA GLY A 105 -4.19 11.50 -18.98
C GLY A 105 -3.82 12.96 -18.79
N LYS A 106 -4.15 13.55 -17.64
CA LYS A 106 -3.83 14.96 -17.31
C LYS A 106 -2.50 15.02 -16.55
N LYS A 107 -1.51 15.72 -17.11
CA LYS A 107 -0.17 15.82 -16.52
C LYS A 107 -0.13 16.69 -15.26
N LEU A 108 -1.08 17.62 -15.08
CA LEU A 108 -1.16 18.52 -13.92
C LEU A 108 0.10 19.40 -13.76
N ASP A 109 0.59 19.96 -14.84
CA ASP A 109 1.81 20.78 -14.95
C ASP A 109 3.07 20.15 -14.32
N ALA A 110 3.03 18.84 -14.07
CA ALA A 110 4.16 18.11 -13.56
C ALA A 110 5.32 18.00 -14.56
N PRO A 111 6.56 17.75 -14.13
CA PRO A 111 7.64 17.36 -15.02
C PRO A 111 7.28 16.06 -15.75
N THR A 112 7.84 15.85 -16.94
CA THR A 112 7.57 14.63 -17.72
C THR A 112 8.11 13.37 -17.03
N SER A 113 9.21 13.50 -16.29
CA SER A 113 9.80 12.42 -15.48
C SER A 113 10.51 12.98 -14.25
N VAL A 114 10.60 12.15 -13.21
CA VAL A 114 11.34 12.44 -11.98
C VAL A 114 12.22 11.23 -11.65
N ALA A 115 13.50 11.48 -11.38
CA ALA A 115 14.45 10.43 -11.00
C ALA A 115 14.15 9.86 -9.61
N PHE A 116 14.52 8.62 -9.39
CA PHE A 116 14.37 8.00 -8.07
C PHE A 116 15.28 8.65 -7.04
N PRO A 117 14.80 8.86 -5.81
CA PRO A 117 15.56 9.59 -4.78
C PRO A 117 16.74 8.78 -4.22
N LYS A 118 16.67 7.46 -4.31
CA LYS A 118 17.66 6.52 -3.77
C LYS A 118 17.71 5.22 -4.57
N VAL A 119 18.73 4.41 -4.33
CA VAL A 119 18.75 3.01 -4.76
C VAL A 119 17.72 2.23 -3.94
N VAL A 120 16.99 1.30 -4.59
CA VAL A 120 15.94 0.49 -3.97
C VAL A 120 16.19 -0.98 -4.30
N ASN A 121 16.71 -1.72 -3.36
CA ASN A 121 17.00 -3.14 -3.52
C ASN A 121 15.72 -4.00 -3.53
N PRO A 122 15.77 -5.23 -4.07
CA PRO A 122 14.67 -6.17 -3.95
C PRO A 122 14.16 -6.29 -2.51
N GLY A 123 12.85 -6.14 -2.33
CA GLY A 123 12.19 -6.15 -1.03
C GLY A 123 12.08 -4.78 -0.33
N GLU A 124 12.84 -3.78 -0.76
CA GLU A 124 12.80 -2.43 -0.18
C GLU A 124 11.63 -1.58 -0.70
N THR A 125 11.32 -0.52 0.03
CA THR A 125 10.27 0.44 -0.27
C THR A 125 10.86 1.81 -0.56
N VAL A 126 10.21 2.55 -1.47
CA VAL A 126 10.55 3.92 -1.81
C VAL A 126 9.29 4.77 -1.92
N GLU A 127 9.41 6.04 -1.58
CA GLU A 127 8.42 7.07 -1.85
C GLU A 127 8.83 7.84 -3.10
N LEU A 128 7.92 7.91 -4.07
CA LEU A 128 8.09 8.60 -5.32
C LEU A 128 7.20 9.83 -5.33
N SER A 129 7.81 11.00 -5.30
CA SER A 129 7.14 12.29 -5.18
C SER A 129 7.21 13.05 -6.50
N VAL A 130 6.06 13.55 -6.96
CA VAL A 130 5.94 14.35 -8.17
C VAL A 130 5.25 15.67 -7.83
N PRO A 131 5.89 16.82 -8.06
CA PRO A 131 5.25 18.13 -7.90
C PRO A 131 4.24 18.35 -9.03
N MET A 132 3.08 18.88 -8.69
CA MET A 132 1.95 19.07 -9.59
C MET A 132 1.26 20.40 -9.30
N VAL A 133 0.49 20.90 -10.29
CA VAL A 133 -0.39 22.06 -10.11
C VAL A 133 -1.78 21.67 -10.60
N ALA A 134 -2.78 21.96 -9.78
CA ALA A 134 -4.17 21.74 -10.13
C ALA A 134 -4.59 22.64 -11.30
N PRO A 135 -5.39 22.16 -12.27
CA PRO A 135 -5.97 23.00 -13.31
C PRO A 135 -6.78 24.17 -12.75
N SER A 136 -6.93 25.23 -13.55
CA SER A 136 -7.80 26.37 -13.22
C SER A 136 -9.29 26.01 -13.29
N ASP A 137 -9.63 25.00 -14.08
CA ASP A 137 -11.01 24.58 -14.28
C ASP A 137 -11.44 23.59 -13.20
N LYS A 138 -12.70 23.77 -12.72
CA LYS A 138 -13.34 22.77 -11.85
C LYS A 138 -13.56 21.47 -12.58
N GLY A 139 -13.44 20.36 -11.88
CA GLY A 139 -13.67 19.05 -12.46
C GLY A 139 -12.90 17.94 -11.78
N SER A 140 -13.04 16.73 -12.31
CA SER A 140 -12.25 15.58 -11.92
C SER A 140 -11.15 15.32 -12.94
N PHE A 141 -9.95 15.14 -12.47
CA PHE A 141 -8.78 14.94 -13.33
C PHE A 141 -8.01 13.69 -12.88
N THR A 142 -7.58 12.92 -13.87
CA THR A 142 -6.76 11.71 -13.67
C THR A 142 -5.49 11.81 -14.50
N GLY A 143 -4.37 11.53 -13.86
CA GLY A 143 -3.07 11.35 -14.51
C GLY A 143 -2.53 9.96 -14.21
N SER A 144 -1.85 9.35 -15.18
CA SER A 144 -1.27 8.01 -15.10
C SER A 144 0.25 8.10 -15.19
N TRP A 145 0.94 7.39 -14.32
CA TRP A 145 2.39 7.43 -14.18
C TRP A 145 2.96 6.01 -14.18
N MET A 146 4.05 5.81 -14.88
CA MET A 146 4.75 4.52 -14.97
C MET A 146 6.18 4.66 -14.46
N LEU A 147 6.82 3.52 -14.20
CA LEU A 147 8.23 3.45 -13.85
C LEU A 147 9.03 3.09 -15.09
N GLU A 148 10.24 3.62 -15.20
CA GLU A 148 11.16 3.36 -16.29
C GLU A 148 12.55 3.05 -15.73
N ALA A 149 13.12 1.94 -16.14
CA ALA A 149 14.47 1.54 -15.78
C ALA A 149 15.51 2.33 -16.58
N ALA A 150 16.77 2.35 -16.12
CA ALA A 150 17.87 3.06 -16.77
C ALA A 150 18.08 2.68 -18.26
N ASN A 151 17.67 1.47 -18.64
CA ASN A 151 17.72 0.98 -20.02
C ASN A 151 16.47 1.29 -20.86
N GLY A 152 15.55 2.10 -20.34
CA GLY A 152 14.29 2.47 -21.00
C GLY A 152 13.17 1.44 -20.92
N VAL A 153 13.36 0.33 -20.19
CA VAL A 153 12.30 -0.66 -19.96
C VAL A 153 11.27 -0.08 -19.02
N ARG A 154 10.02 0.00 -19.49
CA ARG A 154 8.88 0.51 -18.74
C ARG A 154 8.19 -0.59 -17.97
N PHE A 155 7.78 -0.29 -16.76
CA PHE A 155 7.06 -1.20 -15.89
C PHE A 155 6.15 -0.41 -14.93
N GLY A 156 5.28 -1.12 -14.25
CA GLY A 156 4.32 -0.53 -13.32
C GLY A 156 4.05 -1.45 -12.14
N VAL A 157 2.88 -1.31 -11.59
CA VAL A 157 2.38 -2.11 -10.48
C VAL A 157 1.38 -3.18 -10.95
N GLY A 158 0.74 -3.87 -10.01
CA GLY A 158 -0.26 -4.90 -10.30
C GLY A 158 0.37 -6.27 -10.60
N TYR A 159 -0.48 -7.24 -10.93
CA TYR A 159 -0.07 -8.63 -11.13
C TYR A 159 0.86 -8.84 -12.33
N THR A 160 0.67 -8.06 -13.38
CA THR A 160 1.45 -8.11 -14.62
C THR A 160 2.55 -7.05 -14.69
N TYR A 161 2.70 -6.25 -13.63
CA TYR A 161 3.67 -5.16 -13.51
C TYR A 161 3.62 -4.13 -14.64
N ASN A 162 2.44 -3.92 -15.21
CA ASN A 162 2.19 -2.96 -16.29
C ASN A 162 1.05 -1.98 -15.99
N VAL A 163 0.51 -2.01 -14.77
CA VAL A 163 -0.53 -1.08 -14.33
C VAL A 163 0.11 0.23 -13.87
N PRO A 164 -0.35 1.40 -14.34
CA PRO A 164 0.20 2.68 -13.89
C PRO A 164 -0.17 3.00 -12.44
N LEU A 165 0.64 3.82 -11.81
CA LEU A 165 0.26 4.60 -10.63
C LEU A 165 -0.65 5.73 -11.09
N THR A 166 -1.69 6.04 -10.33
CA THR A 166 -2.64 7.09 -10.69
C THR A 166 -2.64 8.23 -9.68
N VAL A 167 -2.93 9.42 -10.16
CA VAL A 167 -3.36 10.56 -9.37
C VAL A 167 -4.77 10.92 -9.80
N ASN A 168 -5.71 10.86 -8.87
CA ASN A 168 -7.11 11.21 -9.09
C ASN A 168 -7.46 12.35 -8.15
N ILE A 169 -7.82 13.51 -8.71
CA ILE A 169 -8.16 14.70 -7.93
C ILE A 169 -9.50 15.28 -8.37
N LYS A 170 -10.11 15.98 -7.45
CA LYS A 170 -11.28 16.82 -7.69
C LYS A 170 -10.87 18.28 -7.47
N VAL A 171 -10.97 19.09 -8.52
CA VAL A 171 -10.65 20.52 -8.45
C VAL A 171 -11.90 21.32 -8.14
N GLU A 172 -11.85 22.15 -7.11
CA GLU A 172 -12.88 23.09 -6.72
C GLU A 172 -12.32 24.51 -6.70
N ASN A 173 -13.21 25.51 -6.79
CA ASN A 173 -12.79 26.89 -6.59
C ASN A 173 -12.43 27.11 -5.13
N MET A 174 -11.40 27.91 -4.88
CA MET A 174 -11.12 28.35 -3.52
C MET A 174 -12.36 29.05 -2.94
N PRO A 175 -12.84 28.65 -1.76
CA PRO A 175 -13.96 29.31 -1.15
C PRO A 175 -13.64 30.79 -0.94
N ALA A 176 -14.59 31.66 -1.22
CA ALA A 176 -14.44 33.07 -0.90
C ALA A 176 -14.17 33.24 0.60
N PRO A 177 -13.31 34.18 1.02
CA PRO A 177 -13.12 34.50 2.42
C PRO A 177 -14.48 34.75 3.08
N LYS A 178 -14.76 34.10 4.19
CA LYS A 178 -16.04 34.23 4.92
C LYS A 178 -16.28 35.65 5.46
N ASP A 179 -15.20 36.42 5.56
CA ASP A 179 -15.24 37.82 5.99
C ASP A 179 -14.49 38.69 4.97
N PRO A 180 -15.21 39.59 4.26
CA PRO A 180 -14.56 40.51 3.35
C PRO A 180 -13.59 41.49 4.04
N HIS A 181 -13.72 41.68 5.36
CA HIS A 181 -12.83 42.55 6.12
C HIS A 181 -11.45 41.92 6.34
N THR A 182 -11.35 40.59 6.45
CA THR A 182 -10.08 39.90 6.67
C THR A 182 -9.07 40.15 5.55
N ARG A 183 -9.53 40.27 4.31
CA ARG A 183 -8.68 40.58 3.15
C ARG A 183 -8.24 42.05 3.16
N TYR A 184 -9.12 42.95 3.59
CA TYR A 184 -8.82 44.35 3.70
C TYR A 184 -7.86 44.64 4.84
N ASP A 185 -7.99 43.91 5.96
CA ASP A 185 -7.13 44.04 7.13
C ASP A 185 -5.75 43.48 6.88
N LEU A 186 -5.61 42.35 6.17
CA LEU A 186 -4.31 41.80 5.76
C LEU A 186 -3.57 42.75 4.81
N VAL A 187 -4.26 43.33 3.82
CA VAL A 187 -3.65 44.31 2.91
C VAL A 187 -3.26 45.55 3.69
N LYS A 188 -4.09 46.02 4.61
CA LYS A 188 -3.82 47.18 5.47
C LYS A 188 -2.64 46.93 6.43
N GLU A 189 -2.54 45.71 6.98
CA GLU A 189 -1.39 45.29 7.80
C GLU A 189 -0.08 45.21 7.00
N MET A 190 -0.14 44.64 5.80
CA MET A 190 1.00 44.60 4.87
C MET A 190 1.42 46.00 4.45
N CYS A 191 0.49 46.89 4.13
CA CYS A 191 0.78 48.29 3.82
C CYS A 191 1.34 49.05 5.05
N SER A 192 0.79 48.82 6.25
CA SER A 192 1.27 49.47 7.48
C SER A 192 2.66 48.99 7.91
N ALA A 193 3.03 47.74 7.61
CA ALA A 193 4.37 47.20 7.86
C ALA A 193 5.41 47.79 6.90
N SER A 194 5.04 48.10 5.66
CA SER A 194 5.93 48.70 4.64
C SER A 194 6.41 50.11 5.02
N TRP A 195 5.62 50.89 5.77
CA TRP A 195 6.00 52.23 6.23
C TRP A 195 7.13 52.25 7.25
N ARG A 196 7.45 51.12 7.85
CA ARG A 196 8.52 51.04 8.90
C ARG A 196 9.89 50.69 8.33
N THR A 197 9.97 50.34 7.08
CA THR A 197 11.25 50.11 6.38
C THR A 197 11.41 51.21 5.32
N ASN A 198 12.41 52.06 5.45
CA ASN A 198 12.78 53.13 4.53
C ASN A 198 13.00 52.65 3.09
N ALA A 199 11.97 52.31 2.37
CA ALA A 199 12.02 51.96 0.97
C ALA A 199 10.91 52.68 0.23
N GLY A 200 11.31 53.41 -0.76
CA GLY A 200 10.53 54.36 -1.54
C GLY A 200 9.15 53.88 -1.97
N ASP A 201 8.31 54.88 -2.07
CA ASP A 201 6.98 54.98 -2.62
C ASP A 201 6.53 53.85 -3.55
N ILE A 202 5.95 52.84 -3.00
CA ILE A 202 5.08 51.89 -3.72
C ILE A 202 3.66 52.14 -3.18
N GLY A 203 2.88 52.86 -3.97
CA GLY A 203 1.51 53.23 -3.61
C GLY A 203 0.67 52.01 -3.20
N CYS A 204 0.09 52.06 -2.04
CA CYS A 204 -1.04 51.28 -1.60
C CYS A 204 -2.34 51.97 -2.03
#